data_2ca1df18fa16133dab48a4f35022685c
#
_entry.id   2ca1df18fa16133dab48a4f35022685c
#
_cell.length_a   1.000
_cell.length_b   1.000
_cell.length_c   1.000
_cell.angle_alpha   90.00
_cell.angle_beta   90.00
_cell.angle_gamma   90.00
#
_symmetry.space_group_name_H-M   'P 1'
#
loop_
_entity.id
_entity.type
_entity.pdbx_description
1 polymer ?
#
loop_
_entity_poly.entity_id
_entity_poly.type
_entity_poly.pdbx_seq_one_letter_code
_entity_poly.pdbx_strand_id
1 'polypeptide(L)'
;LNVWSAQNSAQKEADMTDETGLRRGLTNYGDRDFAVYLRRSFARSMGLSRDMLEKPIIGIAMTPSGFNNCHRSMPELVEAVSRGVLASGALPRPFPTTSLGEVFLNPTSMVYRNLMSMDTEEMVRAQPMDAVVLIGGCDKTVPAQLMGAASADVPAIQLVTGPMSTGRYKGERLGACTDCRRFWGRFRAGEIEKDEIDVVEGRLAATAGTCAVMGTASTMAIIAEVLGMSLPGTAAIPAVTADRLVAAEETGKAAVHLLTHPRKPSEIITEKSVENAMRALMAVSGSTNAVVHLAAVAGRRGIRISDARLNEISDETPVLVDLKPVGKGYLEDFHYAGGVGALLRELKPLLHLDTIDVMGQRLGDRLEEPLDWVDRDVIRTF
;
A
#
# COMPACT_ATOMS: atom_id res chain seq x y z
N LEU A 1 19.39 -38.87 22.65
CA LEU A 1 19.59 -37.54 22.02
C LEU A 1 18.31 -36.93 21.40
N ASN A 2 17.23 -37.75 21.21
CA ASN A 2 16.00 -37.27 20.55
C ASN A 2 14.91 -36.70 21.46
N VAL A 3 14.98 -36.93 22.77
CA VAL A 3 13.95 -36.47 23.72
C VAL A 3 14.18 -34.98 24.07
N TRP A 4 15.43 -34.54 24.14
CA TRP A 4 15.77 -33.15 24.47
C TRP A 4 15.48 -32.16 23.33
N SER A 5 15.57 -32.61 22.08
CA SER A 5 15.20 -31.78 20.89
C SER A 5 13.68 -31.66 20.73
N ALA A 6 12.92 -32.69 21.04
CA ALA A 6 11.45 -32.67 20.99
C ALA A 6 10.85 -31.83 22.14
N GLN A 7 11.44 -31.85 23.33
CA GLN A 7 11.02 -30.98 24.44
C GLN A 7 11.34 -29.50 24.16
N ASN A 8 12.48 -29.18 23.54
CA ASN A 8 12.82 -27.81 23.17
C ASN A 8 11.96 -27.27 22.00
N SER A 9 11.53 -28.12 21.07
CA SER A 9 10.59 -27.70 20.00
C SER A 9 9.18 -27.50 20.53
N ALA A 10 8.70 -28.41 21.40
CA ALA A 10 7.41 -28.28 22.06
C ALA A 10 7.34 -27.08 23.03
N GLN A 11 8.44 -26.78 23.72
CA GLN A 11 8.56 -25.61 24.60
C GLN A 11 8.60 -24.31 23.76
N LYS A 12 9.31 -24.27 22.63
CA LYS A 12 9.28 -23.14 21.70
C LYS A 12 7.91 -22.94 21.04
N GLU A 13 7.21 -24.01 20.67
CA GLU A 13 5.83 -23.93 20.19
C GLU A 13 4.86 -23.47 21.29
N ALA A 14 5.04 -23.94 22.53
CA ALA A 14 4.25 -23.48 23.67
C ALA A 14 4.51 -22.00 24.01
N ASP A 15 5.78 -21.55 23.99
CA ASP A 15 6.15 -20.15 24.19
C ASP A 15 5.63 -19.25 23.06
N MET A 16 5.64 -19.72 21.80
CA MET A 16 5.04 -19.00 20.68
C MET A 16 3.52 -18.86 20.79
N THR A 17 2.82 -19.90 21.25
CA THR A 17 1.34 -19.87 21.43
C THR A 17 0.92 -18.94 22.56
N ASP A 18 1.79 -18.66 23.51
CA ASP A 18 1.50 -17.80 24.66
C ASP A 18 1.65 -16.29 24.34
N GLU A 19 2.28 -15.92 23.22
CA GLU A 19 2.49 -14.54 22.81
C GLU A 19 1.72 -14.13 21.53
N THR A 20 0.86 -15.00 21.00
CA THR A 20 0.13 -14.75 19.75
C THR A 20 -1.37 -14.52 19.97
N GLY A 21 -2.00 -13.81 19.05
CA GLY A 21 -3.45 -13.60 19.00
C GLY A 21 -3.98 -12.95 20.27
N LEU A 22 -5.06 -13.49 20.83
CA LEU A 22 -5.69 -12.94 22.03
C LEU A 22 -4.81 -12.99 23.29
N ARG A 23 -3.72 -13.75 23.27
CA ARG A 23 -2.76 -13.85 24.39
C ARG A 23 -1.66 -12.79 24.34
N ARG A 24 -1.55 -12.06 23.22
CA ARG A 24 -0.53 -11.02 23.00
C ARG A 24 -0.76 -9.80 23.89
N GLY A 25 0.33 -9.30 24.49
CA GLY A 25 0.33 -8.02 25.21
C GLY A 25 -0.64 -7.98 26.42
N LEU A 26 -0.73 -9.06 27.18
CA LEU A 26 -1.57 -9.16 28.38
C LEU A 26 -0.90 -8.48 29.57
N THR A 27 -1.21 -7.22 29.79
CA THR A 27 -0.69 -6.42 30.92
C THR A 27 -1.79 -5.96 31.88
N ASN A 28 -3.07 -6.27 31.56
CA ASN A 28 -4.22 -5.79 32.27
C ASN A 28 -4.59 -6.74 33.44
N TYR A 29 -5.25 -6.20 34.45
CA TYR A 29 -5.90 -6.91 35.56
C TYR A 29 -4.99 -7.68 36.50
N GLY A 30 -3.66 -7.68 36.34
CA GLY A 30 -2.72 -8.39 37.21
C GLY A 30 -2.82 -9.93 37.21
N ASP A 31 -3.75 -10.48 36.41
CA ASP A 31 -4.00 -11.90 36.20
C ASP A 31 -4.13 -12.17 34.70
N ARG A 32 -3.14 -12.90 34.17
CA ARG A 32 -3.04 -13.20 32.73
C ARG A 32 -4.18 -14.09 32.24
N ASP A 33 -4.54 -15.11 33.01
CA ASP A 33 -5.58 -16.07 32.65
C ASP A 33 -6.96 -15.39 32.66
N PHE A 34 -7.21 -14.52 33.62
CA PHE A 34 -8.41 -13.72 33.66
C PHE A 34 -8.49 -12.73 32.48
N ALA A 35 -7.37 -12.10 32.11
CA ALA A 35 -7.32 -11.23 30.96
C ALA A 35 -7.63 -11.97 29.63
N VAL A 36 -7.09 -13.19 29.43
CA VAL A 36 -7.42 -14.06 28.30
C VAL A 36 -8.90 -14.45 28.33
N TYR A 37 -9.40 -14.86 29.49
CA TYR A 37 -10.81 -15.21 29.67
C TYR A 37 -11.74 -14.07 29.24
N LEU A 38 -11.48 -12.84 29.69
CA LEU A 38 -12.25 -11.67 29.30
C LEU A 38 -12.19 -11.42 27.77
N ARG A 39 -10.99 -11.40 27.18
CA ARG A 39 -10.81 -11.22 25.74
C ARG A 39 -11.59 -12.24 24.92
N ARG A 40 -11.53 -13.52 25.32
CA ARG A 40 -12.31 -14.59 24.66
C ARG A 40 -13.80 -14.40 24.81
N SER A 41 -14.29 -14.01 26.00
CA SER A 41 -15.70 -13.76 26.23
C SER A 41 -16.24 -12.66 25.32
N PHE A 42 -15.54 -11.52 25.24
CA PHE A 42 -15.95 -10.40 24.39
C PHE A 42 -15.78 -10.73 22.90
N ALA A 43 -14.71 -11.40 22.50
CA ALA A 43 -14.52 -11.82 21.11
C ALA A 43 -15.59 -12.85 20.67
N ARG A 44 -16.03 -13.73 21.59
CA ARG A 44 -17.12 -14.67 21.34
C ARG A 44 -18.46 -13.94 21.09
N SER A 45 -18.72 -12.82 21.77
CA SER A 45 -19.92 -12.01 21.51
C SER A 45 -20.00 -11.43 20.09
N MET A 46 -18.88 -11.41 19.38
CA MET A 46 -18.79 -11.03 17.97
C MET A 46 -19.03 -12.21 17.01
N GLY A 47 -19.52 -13.36 17.50
CA GLY A 47 -19.87 -14.54 16.68
C GLY A 47 -18.70 -15.48 16.37
N LEU A 48 -17.55 -15.37 17.05
CA LEU A 48 -16.39 -16.23 16.81
C LEU A 48 -16.49 -17.57 17.57
N SER A 49 -16.17 -18.66 16.88
CA SER A 49 -16.04 -19.98 17.51
C SER A 49 -14.78 -20.06 18.39
N ARG A 50 -14.76 -21.05 19.30
CA ARG A 50 -13.60 -21.28 20.17
C ARG A 50 -12.33 -21.51 19.37
N ASP A 51 -12.40 -22.31 18.32
CA ASP A 51 -11.22 -22.64 17.48
C ASP A 51 -10.66 -21.42 16.77
N MET A 52 -11.53 -20.47 16.37
CA MET A 52 -11.08 -19.21 15.79
C MET A 52 -10.38 -18.29 16.80
N LEU A 53 -10.76 -18.37 18.08
CA LEU A 53 -10.16 -17.56 19.14
C LEU A 53 -8.76 -18.02 19.58
N GLU A 54 -8.36 -19.23 19.19
CA GLU A 54 -6.99 -19.75 19.44
C GLU A 54 -6.01 -19.43 18.31
N LYS A 55 -6.50 -18.90 17.18
CA LYS A 55 -5.66 -18.58 16.00
C LYS A 55 -4.88 -17.28 16.22
N PRO A 56 -3.70 -17.15 15.56
CA PRO A 56 -3.04 -15.86 15.42
C PRO A 56 -3.94 -14.85 14.73
N ILE A 57 -3.77 -13.57 15.04
CA ILE A 57 -4.62 -12.49 14.55
C ILE A 57 -3.87 -11.65 13.50
N ILE A 58 -4.45 -11.54 12.32
CA ILE A 58 -4.04 -10.58 11.30
C ILE A 58 -4.99 -9.38 11.35
N GLY A 59 -4.48 -8.23 11.78
CA GLY A 59 -5.20 -6.98 11.69
C GLY A 59 -5.35 -6.55 10.22
N ILE A 60 -6.50 -5.98 9.87
CA ILE A 60 -6.74 -5.40 8.54
C ILE A 60 -7.19 -3.95 8.76
N ALA A 61 -6.25 -3.02 8.64
CA ALA A 61 -6.54 -1.60 8.71
C ALA A 61 -7.28 -1.19 7.44
N MET A 62 -8.54 -0.84 7.57
CA MET A 62 -9.40 -0.45 6.46
C MET A 62 -9.80 1.02 6.57
N THR A 63 -9.98 1.66 5.43
CA THR A 63 -10.28 3.10 5.33
C THR A 63 -11.54 3.36 4.49
N PRO A 64 -12.71 2.73 4.79
CA PRO A 64 -13.93 3.00 4.05
C PRO A 64 -14.45 4.41 4.36
N SER A 65 -15.00 5.08 3.34
CA SER A 65 -15.61 6.41 3.53
C SER A 65 -16.52 6.75 2.36
N GLY A 66 -17.71 7.29 2.65
CA GLY A 66 -18.60 7.85 1.64
C GLY A 66 -18.07 9.15 1.01
N PHE A 67 -17.01 9.75 1.59
CA PHE A 67 -16.34 10.93 1.05
C PHE A 67 -15.03 10.61 0.32
N ASN A 68 -14.74 9.34 0.02
CA ASN A 68 -13.49 8.93 -0.62
C ASN A 68 -13.73 7.90 -1.71
N ASN A 69 -13.84 8.35 -2.96
CA ASN A 69 -14.04 7.48 -4.12
C ASN A 69 -12.87 6.51 -4.35
N CYS A 70 -11.64 6.85 -3.92
CA CYS A 70 -10.49 5.96 -4.03
C CYS A 70 -10.65 4.68 -3.18
N HIS A 71 -11.54 4.70 -2.19
CA HIS A 71 -11.78 3.61 -1.25
C HIS A 71 -13.16 2.95 -1.43
N ARG A 72 -13.86 3.22 -2.54
CA ARG A 72 -15.18 2.63 -2.79
C ARG A 72 -15.18 1.10 -2.83
N SER A 73 -14.10 0.50 -3.34
CA SER A 73 -13.91 -0.96 -3.40
C SER A 73 -13.33 -1.57 -2.11
N MET A 74 -13.28 -0.79 -1.01
CA MET A 74 -12.71 -1.27 0.26
C MET A 74 -13.38 -2.54 0.80
N PRO A 75 -14.73 -2.69 0.75
CA PRO A 75 -15.38 -3.91 1.25
C PRO A 75 -14.91 -5.19 0.53
N GLU A 76 -14.81 -5.14 -0.79
CA GLU A 76 -14.36 -6.28 -1.61
C GLU A 76 -12.89 -6.64 -1.34
N LEU A 77 -12.04 -5.62 -1.14
CA LEU A 77 -10.63 -5.82 -0.80
C LEU A 77 -10.47 -6.44 0.59
N VAL A 78 -11.24 -5.98 1.58
CA VAL A 78 -11.24 -6.54 2.94
C VAL A 78 -11.71 -7.99 2.93
N GLU A 79 -12.74 -8.31 2.14
CA GLU A 79 -13.21 -9.69 1.98
C GLU A 79 -12.13 -10.59 1.36
N ALA A 80 -11.50 -10.14 0.27
CA ALA A 80 -10.46 -10.90 -0.40
C ALA A 80 -9.23 -11.14 0.51
N VAL A 81 -8.75 -10.10 1.22
CA VAL A 81 -7.68 -10.25 2.22
C VAL A 81 -8.10 -11.23 3.31
N SER A 82 -9.33 -11.11 3.84
CA SER A 82 -9.85 -11.99 4.89
C SER A 82 -9.89 -13.45 4.43
N ARG A 83 -10.27 -13.70 3.18
CA ARG A 83 -10.26 -15.03 2.56
C ARG A 83 -8.84 -15.61 2.53
N GLY A 84 -7.84 -14.82 2.11
CA GLY A 84 -6.44 -15.23 2.11
C GLY A 84 -5.92 -15.56 3.51
N VAL A 85 -6.26 -14.73 4.50
CA VAL A 85 -5.91 -14.95 5.91
C VAL A 85 -6.54 -16.23 6.46
N LEU A 86 -7.85 -16.43 6.24
CA LEU A 86 -8.57 -17.63 6.70
C LEU A 86 -8.03 -18.90 6.05
N ALA A 87 -7.81 -18.89 4.73
CA ALA A 87 -7.25 -20.02 4.01
C ALA A 87 -5.87 -20.41 4.50
N SER A 88 -5.09 -19.45 5.04
CA SER A 88 -3.76 -19.66 5.60
C SER A 88 -3.75 -19.96 7.10
N GLY A 89 -4.92 -20.10 7.74
CA GLY A 89 -5.03 -20.59 9.11
C GLY A 89 -5.01 -19.54 10.22
N ALA A 90 -5.10 -18.25 9.92
CA ALA A 90 -5.16 -17.15 10.89
C ALA A 90 -6.56 -16.52 10.97
N LEU A 91 -6.77 -15.66 11.97
CA LEU A 91 -8.02 -14.93 12.20
C LEU A 91 -7.90 -13.51 11.64
N PRO A 92 -8.65 -13.13 10.59
CA PRO A 92 -8.69 -11.76 10.10
C PRO A 92 -9.51 -10.88 11.06
N ARG A 93 -8.99 -9.69 11.37
CA ARG A 93 -9.67 -8.70 12.22
C ARG A 93 -9.66 -7.33 11.55
N PRO A 94 -10.66 -7.02 10.70
CA PRO A 94 -10.81 -5.68 10.15
C PRO A 94 -11.07 -4.65 11.23
N PHE A 95 -10.41 -3.50 11.11
CA PHE A 95 -10.65 -2.34 11.97
C PHE A 95 -10.51 -1.05 11.16
N PRO A 96 -11.33 -0.02 11.46
CA PRO A 96 -11.28 1.24 10.73
C PRO A 96 -10.11 2.11 11.18
N THR A 97 -9.55 2.85 10.22
CA THR A 97 -8.70 4.01 10.45
C THR A 97 -9.21 5.19 9.64
N THR A 98 -8.72 6.40 9.93
CA THR A 98 -9.18 7.63 9.29
C THR A 98 -9.06 7.57 7.77
N SER A 99 -10.13 7.98 7.07
CA SER A 99 -10.20 8.04 5.61
C SER A 99 -10.65 9.43 5.15
N LEU A 100 -9.86 10.08 4.32
CA LEU A 100 -10.12 11.43 3.83
C LEU A 100 -10.03 11.46 2.30
N GLY A 101 -11.06 12.05 1.65
CA GLY A 101 -11.09 12.28 0.20
C GLY A 101 -10.53 13.66 -0.14
N GLU A 102 -9.43 13.74 -0.87
CA GLU A 102 -8.70 14.97 -1.20
C GLU A 102 -9.61 16.07 -1.75
N VAL A 103 -10.53 15.72 -2.65
CA VAL A 103 -11.38 16.68 -3.36
C VAL A 103 -12.47 17.34 -2.52
N PHE A 104 -12.73 16.79 -1.32
CA PHE A 104 -13.79 17.28 -0.42
C PHE A 104 -13.25 18.10 0.74
N LEU A 105 -11.95 18.34 0.83
CA LEU A 105 -11.32 18.97 1.98
C LEU A 105 -10.78 20.36 1.69
N ASN A 106 -10.88 21.25 2.68
CA ASN A 106 -10.29 22.57 2.67
C ASN A 106 -9.44 22.77 3.94
N PRO A 107 -8.28 23.44 3.86
CA PRO A 107 -7.65 23.93 2.63
C PRO A 107 -6.96 22.81 1.84
N THR A 108 -6.59 21.69 2.46
CA THR A 108 -5.93 20.52 1.85
C THR A 108 -5.94 19.34 2.83
N SER A 109 -5.95 18.11 2.34
CA SER A 109 -5.83 16.91 3.17
C SER A 109 -4.43 16.75 3.80
N MET A 110 -3.41 17.50 3.34
CA MET A 110 -2.04 17.42 3.85
C MET A 110 -1.94 17.67 5.37
N VAL A 111 -2.74 18.58 5.89
CA VAL A 111 -2.75 18.92 7.34
C VAL A 111 -3.22 17.75 8.22
N TYR A 112 -3.95 16.80 7.66
CA TYR A 112 -4.46 15.63 8.39
C TYR A 112 -3.59 14.39 8.28
N ARG A 113 -2.59 14.35 7.38
CA ARG A 113 -1.76 13.17 7.15
C ARG A 113 -1.09 12.67 8.43
N ASN A 114 -0.57 13.57 9.27
CA ASN A 114 0.08 13.17 10.52
C ASN A 114 -0.92 12.59 11.52
N LEU A 115 -2.11 13.16 11.63
CA LEU A 115 -3.20 12.59 12.44
C LEU A 115 -3.57 11.17 11.98
N MET A 116 -3.72 10.97 10.67
CA MET A 116 -3.99 9.64 10.09
C MET A 116 -2.87 8.64 10.41
N SER A 117 -1.60 9.08 10.41
CA SER A 117 -0.48 8.21 10.77
C SER A 117 -0.47 7.85 12.25
N MET A 118 -0.82 8.78 13.13
CA MET A 118 -0.96 8.54 14.57
C MET A 118 -2.12 7.57 14.85
N ASP A 119 -3.28 7.78 14.22
CA ASP A 119 -4.43 6.87 14.30
C ASP A 119 -4.04 5.44 13.89
N THR A 120 -3.35 5.29 12.75
CA THR A 120 -2.86 3.98 12.30
C THR A 120 -1.88 3.36 13.30
N GLU A 121 -0.91 4.12 13.79
CA GLU A 121 0.10 3.68 14.75
C GLU A 121 -0.55 3.18 16.05
N GLU A 122 -1.44 4.00 16.63
CA GLU A 122 -2.09 3.69 17.91
C GLU A 122 -3.02 2.47 17.78
N MET A 123 -3.79 2.38 16.69
CA MET A 123 -4.65 1.21 16.46
C MET A 123 -3.84 -0.09 16.31
N VAL A 124 -2.69 -0.04 15.62
CA VAL A 124 -1.81 -1.21 15.47
C VAL A 124 -1.15 -1.59 16.81
N ARG A 125 -0.75 -0.61 17.63
CA ARG A 125 -0.12 -0.87 18.94
C ARG A 125 -1.11 -1.34 20.00
N ALA A 126 -2.34 -0.79 19.98
CA ALA A 126 -3.32 -1.05 21.02
C ALA A 126 -4.02 -2.41 20.88
N GLN A 127 -4.13 -2.95 19.67
CA GLN A 127 -4.87 -4.19 19.41
C GLN A 127 -3.96 -5.42 19.43
N PRO A 128 -4.46 -6.58 19.87
CA PRO A 128 -3.67 -7.81 19.94
C PRO A 128 -3.55 -8.48 18.57
N MET A 129 -2.82 -7.86 17.64
CA MET A 129 -2.56 -8.41 16.31
C MET A 129 -1.09 -8.83 16.17
N ASP A 130 -0.85 -9.90 15.41
CA ASP A 130 0.47 -10.48 15.20
C ASP A 130 1.15 -9.91 13.97
N ALA A 131 0.36 -9.56 12.95
CA ALA A 131 0.77 -8.80 11.78
C ALA A 131 -0.42 -7.96 11.29
N VAL A 132 -0.17 -7.00 10.41
CA VAL A 132 -1.21 -6.10 9.87
C VAL A 132 -1.14 -5.96 8.37
N VAL A 133 -2.30 -6.03 7.71
CA VAL A 133 -2.51 -5.56 6.34
C VAL A 133 -3.05 -4.15 6.39
N LEU A 134 -2.40 -3.23 5.69
CA LEU A 134 -2.78 -1.83 5.59
C LEU A 134 -3.43 -1.61 4.22
N ILE A 135 -4.74 -1.33 4.17
CA ILE A 135 -5.45 -1.11 2.90
C ILE A 135 -5.72 0.38 2.73
N GLY A 136 -5.15 0.97 1.69
CA GLY A 136 -5.32 2.39 1.40
C GLY A 136 -5.02 2.75 -0.05
N GLY A 137 -5.51 3.91 -0.50
CA GLY A 137 -5.35 4.31 -1.90
C GLY A 137 -5.17 5.81 -2.12
N CYS A 138 -5.89 6.65 -1.37
CA CYS A 138 -5.89 8.09 -1.60
C CYS A 138 -4.54 8.74 -1.24
N ASP A 139 -4.32 9.95 -1.74
CA ASP A 139 -3.08 10.75 -1.66
C ASP A 139 -2.36 10.72 -0.31
N LYS A 140 -3.09 10.76 0.80
CA LYS A 140 -2.54 10.85 2.15
C LYS A 140 -2.66 9.54 2.93
N THR A 141 -3.51 8.60 2.48
CA THR A 141 -3.76 7.34 3.21
C THR A 141 -2.54 6.43 3.16
N VAL A 142 -2.01 6.13 1.97
CA VAL A 142 -0.84 5.26 1.83
C VAL A 142 0.37 5.80 2.60
N PRO A 143 0.78 7.08 2.44
CA PRO A 143 1.90 7.59 3.22
C PRO A 143 1.63 7.63 4.73
N ALA A 144 0.39 7.92 5.17
CA ALA A 144 0.04 7.88 6.59
C ALA A 144 0.13 6.46 7.17
N GLN A 145 -0.34 5.46 6.44
CA GLN A 145 -0.24 4.06 6.82
C GLN A 145 1.20 3.58 6.89
N LEU A 146 2.04 3.94 5.90
CA LEU A 146 3.48 3.63 5.93
C LEU A 146 4.19 4.31 7.11
N MET A 147 3.84 5.57 7.43
CA MET A 147 4.36 6.28 8.61
C MET A 147 3.94 5.56 9.91
N GLY A 148 2.68 5.18 10.04
CA GLY A 148 2.14 4.45 11.20
C GLY A 148 2.81 3.10 11.37
N ALA A 149 2.97 2.33 10.28
CA ALA A 149 3.67 1.06 10.29
C ALA A 149 5.14 1.21 10.68
N ALA A 150 5.85 2.21 10.10
CA ALA A 150 7.25 2.48 10.43
C ALA A 150 7.46 2.83 11.91
N SER A 151 6.48 3.50 12.54
CA SER A 151 6.53 3.84 13.97
C SER A 151 6.13 2.67 14.86
N ALA A 152 5.07 1.92 14.50
CA ALA A 152 4.59 0.79 15.30
C ALA A 152 5.56 -0.38 15.28
N ASP A 153 6.28 -0.57 14.17
CA ASP A 153 7.28 -1.61 13.93
C ASP A 153 6.77 -3.05 14.20
N VAL A 154 5.50 -3.28 13.89
CA VAL A 154 4.87 -4.60 13.84
C VAL A 154 4.97 -5.12 12.41
N PRO A 155 5.13 -6.44 12.16
CA PRO A 155 5.10 -6.98 10.81
C PRO A 155 3.89 -6.47 10.02
N ALA A 156 4.14 -5.81 8.90
CA ALA A 156 3.12 -5.08 8.16
C ALA A 156 3.30 -5.21 6.65
N ILE A 157 2.18 -5.29 5.93
CA ILE A 157 2.16 -5.30 4.47
C ILE A 157 1.12 -4.31 3.96
N GLN A 158 1.51 -3.50 2.96
CA GLN A 158 0.63 -2.53 2.32
C GLN A 158 -0.09 -3.15 1.13
N LEU A 159 -1.41 -2.98 1.08
CA LEU A 159 -2.23 -3.23 -0.11
C LEU A 159 -2.80 -1.90 -0.61
N VAL A 160 -2.50 -1.53 -1.85
CA VAL A 160 -3.07 -0.31 -2.45
C VAL A 160 -4.38 -0.61 -3.17
N THR A 161 -5.32 0.34 -3.18
CA THR A 161 -6.63 0.14 -3.83
C THR A 161 -6.55 0.09 -5.36
N GLY A 162 -5.47 0.60 -5.94
CA GLY A 162 -5.25 0.66 -7.39
C GLY A 162 -5.87 1.87 -8.09
N PRO A 163 -5.41 2.20 -9.30
CA PRO A 163 -5.94 3.29 -10.10
C PRO A 163 -7.32 2.96 -10.69
N MET A 164 -8.15 3.98 -10.90
CA MET A 164 -9.38 3.86 -11.67
C MET A 164 -9.08 3.60 -13.15
N SER A 165 -9.99 2.95 -13.83
CA SER A 165 -9.96 2.85 -15.31
C SER A 165 -10.28 4.20 -15.94
N THR A 166 -9.75 4.43 -17.15
CA THR A 166 -10.04 5.66 -17.89
C THR A 166 -11.48 5.71 -18.37
N GLY A 167 -12.09 6.89 -18.33
CA GLY A 167 -13.34 7.17 -19.02
C GLY A 167 -13.15 7.40 -20.51
N ARG A 168 -14.26 7.65 -21.22
CA ARG A 168 -14.23 7.96 -22.66
C ARG A 168 -15.24 9.03 -23.01
N TYR A 169 -14.83 9.95 -23.89
CA TYR A 169 -15.71 10.96 -24.47
C TYR A 169 -15.33 11.19 -25.91
N LYS A 170 -16.29 11.08 -26.85
CA LYS A 170 -16.09 11.26 -28.30
C LYS A 170 -14.85 10.51 -28.85
N GLY A 171 -14.64 9.26 -28.39
CA GLY A 171 -13.49 8.43 -28.78
C GLY A 171 -12.19 8.70 -28.01
N GLU A 172 -12.09 9.82 -27.30
CA GLU A 172 -10.94 10.17 -26.48
C GLU A 172 -11.01 9.52 -25.10
N ARG A 173 -9.87 9.05 -24.59
CA ARG A 173 -9.71 8.57 -23.19
C ARG A 173 -9.64 9.76 -22.24
N LEU A 174 -10.29 9.64 -21.10
CA LEU A 174 -10.30 10.66 -20.05
C LEU A 174 -9.79 10.07 -18.73
N GLY A 175 -8.97 10.84 -18.02
CA GLY A 175 -8.55 10.52 -16.67
C GLY A 175 -8.69 11.72 -15.74
N ALA A 176 -9.24 11.49 -14.55
CA ALA A 176 -9.35 12.51 -13.53
C ALA A 176 -7.97 13.13 -13.21
N CYS A 177 -7.99 14.38 -12.77
CA CYS A 177 -6.89 15.27 -12.42
C CYS A 177 -6.22 16.01 -13.60
N THR A 178 -5.99 15.40 -14.77
CA THR A 178 -5.39 16.09 -15.91
C THR A 178 -6.45 16.56 -16.90
N ASP A 179 -7.32 15.66 -17.35
CA ASP A 179 -8.32 16.00 -18.35
C ASP A 179 -9.44 16.87 -17.79
N CYS A 180 -9.75 16.80 -16.50
CA CYS A 180 -10.69 17.72 -15.87
C CYS A 180 -10.25 19.19 -16.01
N ARG A 181 -8.96 19.48 -15.82
CA ARG A 181 -8.43 20.85 -15.98
C ARG A 181 -8.46 21.29 -17.43
N ARG A 182 -8.13 20.39 -18.34
CA ARG A 182 -8.15 20.67 -19.80
C ARG A 182 -9.56 21.01 -20.29
N PHE A 183 -10.56 20.19 -19.95
CA PHE A 183 -11.94 20.45 -20.36
C PHE A 183 -12.55 21.66 -19.66
N TRP A 184 -12.25 21.85 -18.36
CA TRP A 184 -12.69 23.04 -17.64
C TRP A 184 -12.09 24.32 -18.23
N GLY A 185 -10.82 24.30 -18.65
CA GLY A 185 -10.16 25.40 -19.35
C GLY A 185 -10.85 25.74 -20.66
N ARG A 186 -11.20 24.74 -21.48
CA ARG A 186 -11.93 24.91 -22.71
C ARG A 186 -13.35 25.51 -22.50
N PHE A 187 -14.04 25.03 -21.47
CA PHE A 187 -15.34 25.58 -21.07
C PHE A 187 -15.25 27.07 -20.70
N ARG A 188 -14.25 27.42 -19.87
CA ARG A 188 -14.03 28.83 -19.51
C ARG A 188 -13.57 29.71 -20.64
N ALA A 189 -12.94 29.15 -21.67
CA ALA A 189 -12.57 29.86 -22.89
C ALA A 189 -13.75 30.01 -23.88
N GLY A 190 -14.91 29.42 -23.60
CA GLY A 190 -16.06 29.42 -24.48
C GLY A 190 -15.91 28.50 -25.70
N GLU A 191 -15.00 27.54 -25.65
CA GLU A 191 -14.77 26.57 -26.74
C GLU A 191 -15.76 25.39 -26.70
N ILE A 192 -16.35 25.14 -25.54
CA ILE A 192 -17.37 24.11 -25.34
C ILE A 192 -18.51 24.66 -24.48
N GLU A 193 -19.71 24.17 -24.73
CA GLU A 193 -20.93 24.60 -24.05
C GLU A 193 -21.13 23.85 -22.70
N LYS A 194 -22.09 24.38 -21.89
CA LYS A 194 -22.41 23.80 -20.59
C LYS A 194 -22.82 22.33 -20.68
N ASP A 195 -23.65 21.97 -21.62
CA ASP A 195 -24.14 20.61 -21.80
C ASP A 195 -22.96 19.63 -22.09
N GLU A 196 -21.94 20.11 -22.82
CA GLU A 196 -20.76 19.31 -23.10
C GLU A 196 -19.89 19.07 -21.84
N ILE A 197 -19.65 20.11 -21.07
CA ILE A 197 -18.84 19.94 -19.82
C ILE A 197 -19.58 19.10 -18.79
N ASP A 198 -20.91 19.18 -18.69
CA ASP A 198 -21.71 18.34 -17.79
C ASP A 198 -21.63 16.85 -18.18
N VAL A 199 -21.59 16.52 -19.48
CA VAL A 199 -21.35 15.14 -19.94
C VAL A 199 -19.93 14.67 -19.61
N VAL A 200 -18.92 15.52 -19.82
CA VAL A 200 -17.52 15.21 -19.51
C VAL A 200 -17.33 14.96 -18.02
N GLU A 201 -17.95 15.76 -17.16
CA GLU A 201 -17.92 15.60 -15.70
C GLU A 201 -18.27 14.16 -15.29
N GLY A 202 -19.35 13.60 -15.82
CA GLY A 202 -19.78 12.23 -15.55
C GLY A 202 -18.87 11.13 -16.12
N ARG A 203 -17.82 11.49 -16.89
CA ARG A 203 -16.92 10.54 -17.55
C ARG A 203 -15.48 10.57 -17.02
N LEU A 204 -15.13 11.55 -16.20
CA LEU A 204 -13.77 11.77 -15.71
C LEU A 204 -13.34 10.74 -14.65
N ALA A 205 -14.20 10.45 -13.69
CA ALA A 205 -13.97 9.46 -12.63
C ALA A 205 -14.85 8.22 -12.89
N ALA A 206 -14.46 7.42 -13.89
CA ALA A 206 -15.31 6.39 -14.46
C ALA A 206 -15.55 5.19 -13.52
N THR A 207 -14.58 4.86 -12.63
CA THR A 207 -14.68 3.71 -11.72
C THR A 207 -14.20 4.07 -10.33
N ALA A 208 -14.32 3.11 -9.39
CA ALA A 208 -13.59 3.15 -8.13
C ALA A 208 -12.07 3.17 -8.39
N GLY A 209 -11.30 3.66 -7.41
CA GLY A 209 -9.85 3.70 -7.48
C GLY A 209 -9.28 5.10 -7.37
N THR A 210 -7.95 5.19 -7.34
CA THR A 210 -7.21 6.46 -7.33
C THR A 210 -7.22 7.10 -8.71
N CYS A 211 -6.67 8.31 -8.83
CA CYS A 211 -6.56 8.97 -10.14
C CYS A 211 -5.86 8.06 -11.17
N ALA A 212 -6.35 8.08 -12.43
CA ALA A 212 -5.81 7.26 -13.52
C ALA A 212 -4.46 7.76 -14.08
N VAL A 213 -3.93 8.87 -13.57
CA VAL A 213 -2.69 9.52 -14.01
C VAL A 213 -1.61 9.39 -12.94
N MET A 214 -0.35 9.70 -13.26
CA MET A 214 0.76 9.71 -12.30
C MET A 214 0.63 10.92 -11.36
N GLY A 215 -0.32 10.80 -10.43
CA GLY A 215 -0.53 11.75 -9.34
C GLY A 215 0.10 11.24 -8.03
N THR A 216 -0.21 11.92 -6.91
CA THR A 216 0.38 11.58 -5.60
C THR A 216 0.00 10.17 -5.15
N ALA A 217 -1.26 9.75 -5.32
CA ALA A 217 -1.72 8.42 -4.92
C ALA A 217 -0.98 7.30 -5.66
N SER A 218 -0.83 7.44 -6.98
CA SER A 218 -0.13 6.47 -7.82
C SER A 218 1.37 6.44 -7.54
N THR A 219 1.98 7.62 -7.35
CA THR A 219 3.39 7.72 -6.96
C THR A 219 3.64 7.02 -5.62
N MET A 220 2.78 7.23 -4.63
CA MET A 220 2.91 6.58 -3.32
C MET A 220 2.64 5.08 -3.36
N ALA A 221 1.78 4.60 -4.26
CA ALA A 221 1.59 3.17 -4.51
C ALA A 221 2.88 2.53 -5.06
N ILE A 222 3.52 3.16 -6.05
CA ILE A 222 4.82 2.71 -6.60
C ILE A 222 5.90 2.75 -5.51
N ILE A 223 5.98 3.84 -4.73
CA ILE A 223 6.93 3.97 -3.62
C ILE A 223 6.73 2.84 -2.59
N ALA A 224 5.51 2.49 -2.22
CA ALA A 224 5.25 1.41 -1.28
C ALA A 224 5.80 0.06 -1.79
N GLU A 225 5.66 -0.22 -3.08
CA GLU A 225 6.20 -1.42 -3.71
C GLU A 225 7.73 -1.39 -3.80
N VAL A 226 8.32 -0.27 -4.20
CA VAL A 226 9.78 -0.12 -4.33
C VAL A 226 10.48 -0.14 -2.97
N LEU A 227 9.87 0.42 -1.93
CA LEU A 227 10.34 0.27 -0.55
C LEU A 227 10.36 -1.20 -0.10
N GLY A 228 9.56 -2.07 -0.73
CA GLY A 228 9.39 -3.46 -0.33
C GLY A 228 8.22 -3.70 0.63
N MET A 229 7.37 -2.71 0.89
CA MET A 229 6.23 -2.82 1.81
C MET A 229 4.97 -3.44 1.20
N SER A 230 4.94 -3.67 -0.12
CA SER A 230 3.85 -4.32 -0.85
C SER A 230 4.36 -5.54 -1.61
N LEU A 231 3.46 -6.44 -1.99
CA LEU A 231 3.83 -7.52 -2.91
C LEU A 231 4.25 -6.95 -4.28
N PRO A 232 5.28 -7.53 -4.91
CA PRO A 232 5.73 -7.10 -6.24
C PRO A 232 4.62 -7.17 -7.30
N GLY A 233 4.61 -6.16 -8.20
CA GLY A 233 3.67 -6.08 -9.32
C GLY A 233 2.27 -5.60 -8.95
N THR A 234 2.00 -5.24 -7.67
CA THR A 234 0.65 -4.91 -7.23
C THR A 234 0.31 -3.42 -7.26
N ALA A 235 1.29 -2.52 -7.34
CA ALA A 235 1.07 -1.07 -7.22
C ALA A 235 0.12 -0.50 -8.28
N ALA A 236 0.23 -0.95 -9.53
CA ALA A 236 -0.48 -0.36 -10.66
C ALA A 236 -1.67 -1.18 -11.17
N ILE A 237 -1.99 -2.34 -10.59
CA ILE A 237 -3.17 -3.14 -10.99
C ILE A 237 -4.42 -2.25 -10.88
N PRO A 238 -5.26 -2.15 -11.93
CA PRO A 238 -6.48 -1.33 -11.87
C PRO A 238 -7.44 -1.80 -10.78
N ALA A 239 -8.11 -0.85 -10.12
CA ALA A 239 -8.92 -1.09 -8.91
C ALA A 239 -10.12 -2.04 -9.11
N VAL A 240 -10.63 -2.14 -10.35
CA VAL A 240 -11.87 -2.87 -10.67
C VAL A 240 -11.64 -4.18 -11.41
N THR A 241 -10.38 -4.61 -11.55
CA THR A 241 -10.04 -5.88 -12.21
C THR A 241 -10.06 -7.05 -11.24
N ALA A 242 -10.24 -8.26 -11.77
CA ALA A 242 -10.13 -9.50 -10.98
C ALA A 242 -8.74 -9.62 -10.33
N ASP A 243 -7.68 -9.22 -11.03
CA ASP A 243 -6.29 -9.29 -10.54
C ASP A 243 -6.08 -8.45 -9.26
N ARG A 244 -6.85 -7.36 -9.08
CA ARG A 244 -6.82 -6.58 -7.84
C ARG A 244 -7.34 -7.39 -6.66
N LEU A 245 -8.38 -8.19 -6.83
CA LEU A 245 -8.91 -9.06 -5.78
C LEU A 245 -7.98 -10.26 -5.54
N VAL A 246 -7.35 -10.80 -6.58
CA VAL A 246 -6.31 -11.84 -6.44
C VAL A 246 -5.14 -11.29 -5.64
N ALA A 247 -4.63 -10.10 -5.97
CA ALA A 247 -3.56 -9.44 -5.22
C ALA A 247 -3.94 -9.19 -3.74
N ALA A 248 -5.20 -8.88 -3.47
CA ALA A 248 -5.70 -8.71 -2.10
C ALA A 248 -5.69 -10.04 -1.33
N GLU A 249 -6.15 -11.12 -1.95
CA GLU A 249 -6.10 -12.46 -1.35
C GLU A 249 -4.66 -12.90 -1.07
N GLU A 250 -3.75 -12.74 -2.05
CA GLU A 250 -2.33 -13.07 -1.88
C GLU A 250 -1.67 -12.21 -0.80
N THR A 251 -2.07 -10.94 -0.66
CA THR A 251 -1.61 -10.07 0.44
C THR A 251 -2.06 -10.62 1.80
N GLY A 252 -3.27 -11.17 1.89
CA GLY A 252 -3.75 -11.86 3.09
C GLY A 252 -2.93 -13.10 3.44
N LYS A 253 -2.58 -13.92 2.45
CA LYS A 253 -1.70 -15.10 2.62
C LYS A 253 -0.29 -14.66 3.05
N ALA A 254 0.25 -13.63 2.42
CA ALA A 254 1.56 -13.06 2.76
C ALA A 254 1.61 -12.54 4.20
N ALA A 255 0.55 -11.88 4.68
CA ALA A 255 0.47 -11.43 6.07
C ALA A 255 0.54 -12.58 7.08
N VAL A 256 -0.06 -13.74 6.74
CA VAL A 256 0.07 -14.95 7.60
C VAL A 256 1.47 -15.54 7.52
N HIS A 257 2.14 -15.49 6.35
CA HIS A 257 3.54 -15.91 6.22
C HIS A 257 4.47 -15.12 7.16
N LEU A 258 4.18 -13.84 7.42
CA LEU A 258 4.94 -13.01 8.34
C LEU A 258 4.91 -13.50 9.80
N LEU A 259 4.01 -14.40 10.17
CA LEU A 259 3.97 -14.98 11.53
C LEU A 259 5.15 -15.92 11.78
N THR A 260 5.59 -16.65 10.77
CA THR A 260 6.70 -17.58 10.82
C THR A 260 8.01 -17.01 10.30
N HIS A 261 7.92 -16.01 9.42
CA HIS A 261 9.05 -15.31 8.82
C HIS A 261 8.88 -13.79 9.01
N PRO A 262 8.94 -13.30 10.24
CA PRO A 262 8.63 -11.91 10.54
C PRO A 262 9.58 -10.97 9.80
N ARG A 263 9.00 -9.94 9.20
CA ARG A 263 9.71 -8.79 8.62
C ARG A 263 9.03 -7.52 9.12
N LYS A 264 9.81 -6.73 9.83
CA LYS A 264 9.34 -5.47 10.38
C LYS A 264 9.63 -4.31 9.42
N PRO A 265 8.85 -3.24 9.45
CA PRO A 265 9.15 -2.04 8.68
C PRO A 265 10.57 -1.51 8.91
N SER A 266 11.16 -1.70 10.10
CA SER A 266 12.54 -1.32 10.39
C SER A 266 13.60 -2.07 9.58
N GLU A 267 13.32 -3.30 9.15
CA GLU A 267 14.22 -4.11 8.32
C GLU A 267 14.07 -3.77 6.83
N ILE A 268 12.90 -3.29 6.41
CA ILE A 268 12.53 -3.02 5.02
C ILE A 268 12.79 -1.57 4.64
N ILE A 269 12.36 -0.61 5.48
CA ILE A 269 12.53 0.84 5.25
C ILE A 269 13.91 1.25 5.76
N THR A 270 14.89 1.17 4.89
CA THR A 270 16.30 1.49 5.10
C THR A 270 16.73 2.67 4.24
N GLU A 271 17.91 3.25 4.49
CA GLU A 271 18.46 4.31 3.63
C GLU A 271 18.50 3.86 2.16
N LYS A 272 18.92 2.62 1.90
CA LYS A 272 19.00 2.05 0.55
C LYS A 272 17.63 1.92 -0.13
N SER A 273 16.62 1.40 0.57
CA SER A 273 15.28 1.28 0.00
C SER A 273 14.62 2.64 -0.22
N VAL A 274 14.92 3.62 0.63
CA VAL A 274 14.48 5.01 0.47
C VAL A 274 15.15 5.65 -0.77
N GLU A 275 16.45 5.43 -1.01
CA GLU A 275 17.11 5.89 -2.23
C GLU A 275 16.53 5.23 -3.49
N ASN A 276 16.28 3.93 -3.46
CA ASN A 276 15.59 3.23 -4.56
C ASN A 276 14.21 3.86 -4.84
N ALA A 277 13.46 4.18 -3.78
CA ALA A 277 12.15 4.84 -3.92
C ALA A 277 12.27 6.25 -4.51
N MET A 278 13.30 7.03 -4.16
CA MET A 278 13.56 8.34 -4.78
C MET A 278 13.88 8.20 -6.27
N ARG A 279 14.70 7.23 -6.68
CA ARG A 279 15.01 6.97 -8.09
C ARG A 279 13.75 6.57 -8.87
N ALA A 280 12.93 5.68 -8.31
CA ALA A 280 11.66 5.33 -8.94
C ALA A 280 10.72 6.54 -9.07
N LEU A 281 10.64 7.40 -8.06
CA LEU A 281 9.87 8.65 -8.09
C LEU A 281 10.30 9.56 -9.25
N MET A 282 11.61 9.73 -9.44
CA MET A 282 12.15 10.56 -10.54
C MET A 282 11.85 9.92 -11.90
N ALA A 283 12.10 8.61 -12.04
CA ALA A 283 11.92 7.89 -13.29
C ALA A 283 10.46 7.85 -13.80
N VAL A 284 9.48 7.91 -12.91
CA VAL A 284 8.06 7.99 -13.28
C VAL A 284 7.55 9.42 -13.41
N SER A 285 8.38 10.44 -13.28
CA SER A 285 7.95 11.84 -13.16
C SER A 285 6.87 12.01 -12.07
N GLY A 286 7.09 11.41 -10.91
CA GLY A 286 6.12 11.35 -9.84
C GLY A 286 5.80 12.71 -9.22
N SER A 287 4.77 12.72 -8.38
CA SER A 287 4.30 13.92 -7.70
C SER A 287 5.34 14.48 -6.72
N THR A 288 5.56 15.80 -6.74
CA THR A 288 6.40 16.49 -5.76
C THR A 288 5.90 16.32 -4.32
N ASN A 289 4.60 16.12 -4.09
CA ASN A 289 4.08 15.78 -2.77
C ASN A 289 4.68 14.48 -2.23
N ALA A 290 5.03 13.53 -3.10
CA ALA A 290 5.60 12.26 -2.68
C ALA A 290 7.00 12.42 -2.08
N VAL A 291 7.77 13.47 -2.44
CA VAL A 291 9.03 13.81 -1.77
C VAL A 291 8.79 14.10 -0.29
N VAL A 292 7.78 14.93 0.01
CA VAL A 292 7.40 15.27 1.40
C VAL A 292 6.86 14.05 2.14
N HIS A 293 6.16 13.15 1.44
CA HIS A 293 5.63 11.92 2.03
C HIS A 293 6.75 10.92 2.33
N LEU A 294 7.64 10.69 1.37
CA LEU A 294 8.77 9.78 1.54
C LEU A 294 9.72 10.27 2.65
N ALA A 295 10.00 11.57 2.71
CA ALA A 295 10.78 12.18 3.80
C ALA A 295 10.11 11.95 5.17
N ALA A 296 8.78 12.02 5.24
CA ALA A 296 8.05 11.75 6.48
C ALA A 296 8.06 10.26 6.88
N VAL A 297 7.95 9.34 5.93
CA VAL A 297 8.09 7.90 6.17
C VAL A 297 9.51 7.56 6.63
N ALA A 298 10.53 8.03 5.91
CA ALA A 298 11.94 7.86 6.24
C ALA A 298 12.29 8.43 7.63
N GLY A 299 11.74 9.60 7.95
CA GLY A 299 11.92 10.27 9.24
C GLY A 299 11.39 9.46 10.42
N ARG A 300 10.34 8.62 10.25
CA ARG A 300 9.87 7.69 11.29
C ARG A 300 10.90 6.61 11.61
N ARG A 301 11.84 6.35 10.70
CA ARG A 301 12.98 5.43 10.89
C ARG A 301 14.29 6.16 11.24
N GLY A 302 14.25 7.47 11.49
CA GLY A 302 15.44 8.28 11.74
C GLY A 302 16.27 8.56 10.49
N ILE A 303 15.79 8.19 9.29
CA ILE A 303 16.46 8.39 8.02
C ILE A 303 16.17 9.83 7.54
N ARG A 304 17.23 10.57 7.24
CA ARG A 304 17.12 11.96 6.73
C ARG A 304 17.44 12.02 5.24
N ILE A 305 16.50 12.52 4.47
CA ILE A 305 16.72 12.88 3.07
C ILE A 305 17.18 14.34 3.02
N SER A 306 18.40 14.59 2.53
CA SER A 306 18.90 15.96 2.32
C SER A 306 18.53 16.46 0.93
N ASP A 307 18.33 17.77 0.80
CA ASP A 307 18.05 18.42 -0.50
C ASP A 307 19.19 18.18 -1.50
N ALA A 308 20.46 18.20 -1.04
CA ALA A 308 21.61 17.91 -1.88
C ALA A 308 21.52 16.49 -2.48
N ARG A 309 21.26 15.47 -1.63
CA ARG A 309 21.15 14.09 -2.11
C ARG A 309 19.96 13.90 -3.04
N LEU A 310 18.84 14.57 -2.76
CA LEU A 310 17.65 14.51 -3.63
C LEU A 310 17.96 15.10 -5.02
N ASN A 311 18.70 16.22 -5.08
CA ASN A 311 19.11 16.84 -6.34
C ASN A 311 20.07 15.93 -7.13
N GLU A 312 21.08 15.36 -6.48
CA GLU A 312 21.98 14.37 -7.11
C GLU A 312 21.21 13.21 -7.74
N ILE A 313 20.29 12.60 -6.98
CA ILE A 313 19.45 11.49 -7.47
C ILE A 313 18.57 11.95 -8.65
N SER A 314 18.04 13.16 -8.59
CA SER A 314 17.23 13.75 -9.68
C SER A 314 18.06 13.94 -10.96
N ASP A 315 19.29 14.43 -10.83
CA ASP A 315 20.17 14.66 -11.98
C ASP A 315 20.65 13.35 -12.62
N GLU A 316 20.86 12.30 -11.81
CA GLU A 316 21.34 11.00 -12.27
C GLU A 316 20.22 10.12 -12.86
N THR A 317 18.95 10.37 -12.53
CA THR A 317 17.84 9.46 -12.85
C THR A 317 17.02 9.96 -14.04
N PRO A 318 17.05 9.25 -15.19
CA PRO A 318 16.26 9.65 -16.35
C PRO A 318 14.76 9.40 -16.12
N VAL A 319 13.93 10.19 -16.81
CA VAL A 319 12.48 9.92 -16.91
C VAL A 319 12.27 8.79 -17.92
N LEU A 320 11.75 7.66 -17.44
CA LEU A 320 11.58 6.45 -18.24
C LEU A 320 10.12 6.15 -18.60
N VAL A 321 9.15 6.81 -17.96
CA VAL A 321 7.73 6.45 -18.12
C VAL A 321 6.95 7.58 -18.77
N ASP A 322 6.23 7.27 -19.86
CA ASP A 322 5.42 8.22 -20.61
C ASP A 322 3.97 8.23 -20.13
N LEU A 323 3.71 8.84 -18.97
CA LEU A 323 2.38 8.96 -18.38
C LEU A 323 1.96 10.41 -18.14
N LYS A 324 0.66 10.68 -18.23
CA LYS A 324 0.09 11.97 -17.80
C LYS A 324 0.38 12.19 -16.30
N PRO A 325 0.63 13.45 -15.87
CA PRO A 325 0.43 14.71 -16.59
C PRO A 325 1.58 15.11 -17.54
N VAL A 326 2.75 14.48 -17.45
CA VAL A 326 3.93 14.87 -18.24
C VAL A 326 3.93 14.23 -19.63
N GLY A 327 3.53 12.97 -19.71
CA GLY A 327 3.43 12.19 -20.95
C GLY A 327 1.98 12.03 -21.46
N LYS A 328 1.71 10.93 -22.16
CA LYS A 328 0.45 10.67 -22.88
C LYS A 328 -0.40 9.57 -22.25
N GLY A 329 0.22 8.54 -21.67
CA GLY A 329 -0.43 7.34 -21.15
C GLY A 329 -1.13 7.56 -19.82
N TYR A 330 -1.76 6.50 -19.32
CA TYR A 330 -2.44 6.40 -18.02
C TYR A 330 -1.88 5.24 -17.20
N LEU A 331 -2.24 5.14 -15.93
CA LEU A 331 -1.73 4.09 -15.03
C LEU A 331 -2.06 2.67 -15.51
N GLU A 332 -3.21 2.47 -16.15
CA GLU A 332 -3.53 1.18 -16.74
C GLU A 332 -2.56 0.80 -17.86
N ASP A 333 -2.08 1.77 -18.67
CA ASP A 333 -1.06 1.51 -19.69
C ASP A 333 0.26 1.07 -19.04
N PHE A 334 0.66 1.73 -17.94
CA PHE A 334 1.85 1.37 -17.20
C PHE A 334 1.76 -0.05 -16.61
N HIS A 335 0.59 -0.43 -16.07
CA HIS A 335 0.37 -1.77 -15.57
C HIS A 335 0.59 -2.82 -16.67
N TYR A 336 -0.07 -2.66 -17.80
CA TYR A 336 0.02 -3.60 -18.92
C TYR A 336 1.36 -3.54 -19.66
N ALA A 337 2.12 -2.45 -19.52
CA ALA A 337 3.47 -2.31 -20.08
C ALA A 337 4.55 -3.08 -19.30
N GLY A 338 4.21 -3.74 -18.21
CA GLY A 338 5.14 -4.44 -17.33
C GLY A 338 5.33 -3.79 -15.95
N GLY A 339 4.71 -2.64 -15.72
CA GLY A 339 4.58 -2.00 -14.41
C GLY A 339 5.90 -1.69 -13.70
N VAL A 340 5.85 -1.75 -12.37
CA VAL A 340 7.02 -1.46 -11.51
C VAL A 340 8.16 -2.45 -11.77
N GLY A 341 7.86 -3.71 -12.05
CA GLY A 341 8.87 -4.72 -12.35
C GLY A 341 9.72 -4.38 -13.57
N ALA A 342 9.09 -3.90 -14.67
CA ALA A 342 9.79 -3.45 -15.86
C ALA A 342 10.61 -2.18 -15.58
N LEU A 343 10.03 -1.20 -14.91
CA LEU A 343 10.72 0.03 -14.52
C LEU A 343 11.99 -0.24 -13.70
N LEU A 344 11.91 -1.10 -12.68
CA LEU A 344 13.06 -1.40 -11.83
C LEU A 344 14.17 -2.15 -12.56
N ARG A 345 13.86 -2.94 -13.59
CA ARG A 345 14.87 -3.57 -14.43
C ARG A 345 15.64 -2.56 -15.24
N GLU A 346 14.97 -1.55 -15.80
CA GLU A 346 15.65 -0.45 -16.48
C GLU A 346 16.50 0.37 -15.52
N LEU A 347 16.03 0.61 -14.30
CA LEU A 347 16.77 1.34 -13.28
C LEU A 347 17.86 0.52 -12.58
N LYS A 348 17.99 -0.79 -12.87
CA LYS A 348 18.91 -1.72 -12.18
C LYS A 348 20.33 -1.16 -11.98
N PRO A 349 20.96 -0.46 -12.96
CA PRO A 349 22.30 0.10 -12.78
C PRO A 349 22.43 1.16 -11.67
N LEU A 350 21.31 1.78 -11.28
CA LEU A 350 21.26 2.85 -10.27
C LEU A 350 20.74 2.36 -8.91
N LEU A 351 20.25 1.12 -8.80
CA LEU A 351 19.54 0.64 -7.59
C LEU A 351 20.47 -0.10 -6.63
N HIS A 352 20.14 -0.01 -5.36
CA HIS A 352 20.67 -0.87 -4.30
C HIS A 352 19.95 -2.22 -4.37
N LEU A 353 20.63 -3.23 -4.91
CA LEU A 353 20.05 -4.55 -5.20
C LEU A 353 19.97 -5.49 -3.99
N ASP A 354 20.57 -5.11 -2.87
CA ASP A 354 20.58 -5.86 -1.61
C ASP A 354 19.42 -5.52 -0.67
N THR A 355 18.52 -4.60 -1.07
CA THR A 355 17.29 -4.31 -0.32
C THR A 355 16.34 -5.51 -0.37
N ILE A 356 15.56 -5.69 0.70
CA ILE A 356 14.59 -6.78 0.82
C ILE A 356 13.17 -6.25 0.83
N ASP A 357 12.24 -7.08 0.36
CA ASP A 357 10.81 -6.81 0.49
C ASP A 357 10.18 -7.50 1.71
N VAL A 358 8.89 -7.30 1.89
CA VAL A 358 8.08 -7.89 2.98
C VAL A 358 8.13 -9.41 3.02
N MET A 359 8.42 -10.08 1.90
CA MET A 359 8.61 -11.54 1.83
C MET A 359 10.06 -11.95 2.12
N GLY A 360 10.98 -10.99 2.32
CA GLY A 360 12.39 -11.21 2.51
C GLY A 360 13.17 -11.50 1.23
N GLN A 361 12.55 -11.32 0.07
CA GLN A 361 13.20 -11.49 -1.23
C GLN A 361 14.09 -10.27 -1.53
N ARG A 362 15.32 -10.51 -1.98
CA ARG A 362 16.22 -9.42 -2.38
C ARG A 362 15.78 -8.84 -3.72
N LEU A 363 15.90 -7.52 -3.85
CA LEU A 363 15.57 -6.83 -5.10
C LEU A 363 16.38 -7.39 -6.27
N GLY A 364 17.69 -7.63 -6.08
CA GLY A 364 18.56 -8.18 -7.12
C GLY A 364 18.05 -9.52 -7.65
N ASP A 365 17.70 -10.44 -6.76
CA ASP A 365 17.22 -11.78 -7.13
C ASP A 365 15.89 -11.69 -7.91
N ARG A 366 14.97 -10.81 -7.44
CA ARG A 366 13.70 -10.56 -8.14
C ARG A 366 13.89 -9.99 -9.55
N LEU A 367 14.88 -9.15 -9.76
CA LEU A 367 15.14 -8.54 -11.07
C LEU A 367 15.84 -9.49 -12.06
N GLU A 368 16.34 -10.64 -11.61
CA GLU A 368 16.83 -11.70 -12.51
C GLU A 368 15.71 -12.50 -13.18
N GLU A 369 14.51 -12.53 -12.59
CA GLU A 369 13.36 -13.20 -13.18
C GLU A 369 12.97 -12.49 -14.49
N PRO A 370 12.84 -13.23 -15.62
CA PRO A 370 12.50 -12.60 -16.90
C PRO A 370 11.09 -11.98 -16.86
N LEU A 371 10.90 -10.93 -17.63
CA LEU A 371 9.55 -10.45 -17.97
C LEU A 371 9.18 -10.99 -19.35
N ASP A 372 7.93 -11.43 -19.48
CA ASP A 372 7.43 -11.95 -20.75
C ASP A 372 7.36 -10.86 -21.82
N TRP A 373 7.03 -9.62 -21.41
CA TRP A 373 6.85 -8.51 -22.32
C TRP A 373 6.97 -7.15 -21.64
N VAL A 374 7.44 -6.14 -22.37
CA VAL A 374 7.49 -4.74 -21.94
C VAL A 374 7.08 -3.83 -23.10
N ASP A 375 6.09 -2.97 -22.88
CA ASP A 375 5.73 -1.91 -23.83
C ASP A 375 6.74 -0.76 -23.76
N ARG A 376 7.52 -0.60 -24.83
CA ARG A 376 8.59 0.40 -24.91
C ARG A 376 8.10 1.79 -25.25
N ASP A 377 6.86 1.93 -25.71
CA ASP A 377 6.22 3.24 -25.88
C ASP A 377 5.81 3.85 -24.53
N VAL A 378 5.59 3.01 -23.50
CA VAL A 378 5.22 3.43 -22.15
C VAL A 378 6.42 3.43 -21.21
N ILE A 379 7.25 2.37 -21.21
CA ILE A 379 8.44 2.23 -20.36
C ILE A 379 9.67 2.17 -21.25
N ARG A 380 10.39 3.28 -21.32
CA ARG A 380 11.60 3.46 -22.13
C ARG A 380 12.78 2.68 -21.55
N THR A 381 13.75 2.36 -22.39
CA THR A 381 15.05 1.81 -21.95
C THR A 381 15.87 2.87 -21.22
N PHE A 382 16.69 2.40 -20.29
CA PHE A 382 17.69 3.23 -19.60
C PHE A 382 18.77 3.78 -20.55
#